data_e653d04d18e1f086172c362caea8716a
#
_entry.id   e653d04d18e1f086172c362caea8716a
#
_cell.length_a   1.000
_cell.length_b   1.000
_cell.length_c   1.000
_cell.angle_alpha   90.00
_cell.angle_beta   90.00
_cell.angle_gamma   90.00
#
_symmetry.space_group_name_H-M   'P 1'
#
loop_
_entity.id
_entity.type
_entity.pdbx_description
1 polymer ?
#
loop_
_entity_poly.entity_id
_entity_poly.type
_entity_poly.pdbx_seq_one_letter_code
_entity_poly.pdbx_strand_id
1 'polypeptide(L)'
;MAALDVTGGIATGKLGRDVGADEGQRGDRARMALLITGLALFFIVHLVPMRPSARAALIGGMGPGIYRGLFSLVSIAGLVLIVLGYGQMQGLGRGNPELWTPPVWIKHVVLLLMIPAMILLVAAYVPSRIRSAVGHPMLTALMIWAFAHLLANADLASLLLFGSFLVFAVVDRIAVIGRPSPGPLGSAKGGALQDMLAIAGGLGLYALILFWGHAKLTGVPLLP
;
A
#
# COMPACT_ATOMS: atom_id res chain seq x y z
N MET A 1 3.64 -35.17 60.63
CA MET A 1 4.50 -34.14 60.05
C MET A 1 4.44 -34.32 58.55
N ALA A 2 3.51 -33.60 57.87
CA ALA A 2 3.24 -33.75 56.45
C ALA A 2 4.15 -32.81 55.66
N ALA A 3 4.95 -33.37 54.73
CA ALA A 3 5.77 -32.61 53.82
C ALA A 3 4.85 -32.01 52.71
N LEU A 4 4.77 -30.69 52.63
CA LEU A 4 4.11 -29.97 51.56
C LEU A 4 4.98 -30.13 50.27
N ASP A 5 4.42 -30.73 49.27
CA ASP A 5 5.02 -30.83 47.92
C ASP A 5 4.91 -29.45 47.21
N VAL A 6 6.04 -28.75 47.15
CA VAL A 6 6.17 -27.38 46.60
C VAL A 6 6.38 -27.43 45.08
N THR A 7 6.38 -28.60 44.45
CA THR A 7 6.71 -28.76 43.02
C THR A 7 5.53 -28.62 42.05
N GLY A 8 4.27 -28.76 42.54
CA GLY A 8 3.08 -28.69 41.71
C GLY A 8 2.75 -27.28 41.18
N GLY A 9 3.14 -26.23 41.91
CA GLY A 9 2.82 -24.83 41.53
C GLY A 9 3.68 -24.25 40.42
N ILE A 10 4.89 -24.75 40.22
CA ILE A 10 5.85 -24.26 39.22
C ILE A 10 5.55 -24.85 37.84
N ALA A 11 5.13 -26.10 37.79
CA ALA A 11 4.85 -26.80 36.52
C ALA A 11 3.61 -26.27 35.82
N THR A 12 2.54 -25.98 36.57
CA THR A 12 1.29 -25.41 36.02
C THR A 12 1.46 -23.97 35.53
N GLY A 13 2.27 -23.17 36.21
CA GLY A 13 2.57 -21.80 35.79
C GLY A 13 3.45 -21.69 34.55
N LYS A 14 4.29 -22.69 34.28
CA LYS A 14 5.11 -22.74 33.06
C LYS A 14 4.28 -23.21 31.87
N LEU A 15 3.47 -24.27 32.04
CA LEU A 15 2.60 -24.77 30.97
C LEU A 15 1.58 -23.70 30.52
N GLY A 16 0.97 -22.95 31.42
CA GLY A 16 0.03 -21.88 31.09
C GLY A 16 0.69 -20.72 30.34
N ARG A 17 1.96 -20.42 30.63
CA ARG A 17 2.72 -19.39 29.90
C ARG A 17 3.12 -19.84 28.49
N ASP A 18 3.48 -21.10 28.32
CA ASP A 18 3.87 -21.66 27.02
C ASP A 18 2.67 -21.78 26.07
N VAL A 19 1.48 -22.15 26.57
CA VAL A 19 0.24 -22.20 25.80
C VAL A 19 -0.21 -20.80 25.36
N GLY A 20 -0.21 -19.82 26.26
CA GLY A 20 -0.59 -18.43 25.90
C GLY A 20 0.40 -17.77 24.93
N ALA A 21 1.68 -18.11 24.98
CA ALA A 21 2.70 -17.64 24.03
C ALA A 21 2.49 -18.24 22.63
N ASP A 22 2.12 -19.52 22.53
CA ASP A 22 1.84 -20.18 21.24
C ASP A 22 0.56 -19.64 20.57
N GLU A 23 -0.49 -19.41 21.34
CA GLU A 23 -1.73 -18.78 20.82
C GLU A 23 -1.49 -17.37 20.31
N GLY A 24 -0.69 -16.56 21.04
CA GLY A 24 -0.28 -15.23 20.59
C GLY A 24 0.48 -15.27 19.26
N GLN A 25 1.46 -16.16 19.14
CA GLN A 25 2.24 -16.33 17.91
C GLN A 25 1.39 -16.80 16.72
N ARG A 26 0.41 -17.69 16.95
CA ARG A 26 -0.51 -18.13 15.89
C ARG A 26 -1.38 -16.98 15.41
N GLY A 27 -1.89 -16.13 16.31
CA GLY A 27 -2.64 -14.94 15.97
C GLY A 27 -1.82 -13.97 15.11
N ASP A 28 -0.58 -13.71 15.48
CA ASP A 28 0.32 -12.81 14.75
C ASP A 28 0.64 -13.34 13.34
N ARG A 29 0.89 -14.65 13.21
CA ARG A 29 1.09 -15.30 11.90
C ARG A 29 -0.15 -15.20 11.01
N ALA A 30 -1.35 -15.37 11.57
CA ALA A 30 -2.59 -15.26 10.81
C ALA A 30 -2.81 -13.84 10.25
N ARG A 31 -2.51 -12.80 11.04
CA ARG A 31 -2.62 -11.39 10.62
C ARG A 31 -1.60 -11.04 9.54
N MET A 32 -0.36 -11.48 9.69
CA MET A 32 0.66 -11.35 8.65
C MET A 32 0.26 -12.08 7.36
N ALA A 33 -0.29 -13.30 7.48
CA ALA A 33 -0.78 -14.06 6.33
C ALA A 33 -1.91 -13.33 5.59
N LEU A 34 -2.82 -12.63 6.30
CA LEU A 34 -3.85 -11.81 5.67
C LEU A 34 -3.23 -10.70 4.80
N LEU A 35 -2.24 -9.96 5.34
CA LEU A 35 -1.55 -8.90 4.60
C LEU A 35 -0.85 -9.47 3.36
N ILE A 36 -0.06 -10.54 3.52
CA ILE A 36 0.69 -11.16 2.42
C ILE A 36 -0.25 -11.72 1.35
N THR A 37 -1.33 -12.38 1.76
CA THR A 37 -2.34 -12.92 0.81
C THR A 37 -3.02 -11.78 0.06
N GLY A 38 -3.37 -10.70 0.75
CA GLY A 38 -3.96 -9.52 0.13
C GLY A 38 -3.03 -8.89 -0.91
N LEU A 39 -1.75 -8.70 -0.56
CA LEU A 39 -0.72 -8.20 -1.48
C LEU A 39 -0.54 -9.13 -2.69
N ALA A 40 -0.48 -10.44 -2.46
CA ALA A 40 -0.34 -11.42 -3.54
C ALA A 40 -1.52 -11.36 -4.51
N LEU A 41 -2.77 -11.39 -4.01
CA LEU A 41 -3.97 -11.31 -4.84
C LEU A 41 -4.01 -9.99 -5.63
N PHE A 42 -3.71 -8.88 -4.96
CA PHE A 42 -3.71 -7.57 -5.60
C PHE A 42 -2.69 -7.50 -6.73
N PHE A 43 -1.44 -7.90 -6.48
CA PHE A 43 -0.40 -7.80 -7.50
C PHE A 43 -0.52 -8.84 -8.59
N ILE A 44 -0.99 -10.07 -8.34
CA ILE A 44 -1.15 -11.08 -9.40
C ILE A 44 -2.02 -10.53 -10.53
N VAL A 45 -3.15 -9.91 -10.23
CA VAL A 45 -4.02 -9.36 -11.29
C VAL A 45 -3.41 -8.11 -11.93
N HIS A 46 -2.66 -7.30 -11.18
CA HIS A 46 -2.01 -6.09 -11.70
C HIS A 46 -0.76 -6.40 -12.55
N LEU A 47 -0.15 -7.57 -12.41
CA LEU A 47 0.91 -8.03 -13.31
C LEU A 47 0.41 -8.41 -14.71
N VAL A 48 -0.88 -8.75 -14.87
CA VAL A 48 -1.47 -9.13 -16.15
C VAL A 48 -1.37 -8.00 -17.18
N PRO A 49 -1.76 -6.75 -16.91
CA PRO A 49 -1.63 -5.63 -17.86
C PRO A 49 -0.19 -5.33 -18.28
N MET A 50 0.81 -5.67 -17.46
CA MET A 50 2.22 -5.50 -17.81
C MET A 50 2.62 -6.37 -19.02
N ARG A 51 1.89 -7.46 -19.27
CA ARG A 51 2.10 -8.39 -20.39
C ARG A 51 0.94 -8.30 -21.38
N PRO A 52 1.02 -7.48 -22.45
CA PRO A 52 -0.07 -7.26 -23.40
C PRO A 52 -0.61 -8.55 -24.03
N SER A 53 0.26 -9.52 -24.31
CA SER A 53 -0.13 -10.83 -24.86
C SER A 53 -0.97 -11.65 -23.88
N ALA A 54 -0.60 -11.70 -22.61
CA ALA A 54 -1.37 -12.39 -21.57
C ALA A 54 -2.74 -11.75 -21.37
N ARG A 55 -2.79 -10.40 -21.32
CA ARG A 55 -4.04 -9.66 -21.25
C ARG A 55 -4.94 -9.93 -22.46
N ALA A 56 -4.37 -9.91 -23.68
CA ALA A 56 -5.12 -10.18 -24.90
C ALA A 56 -5.67 -11.62 -24.94
N ALA A 57 -4.89 -12.62 -24.51
CA ALA A 57 -5.32 -14.01 -24.43
C ALA A 57 -6.50 -14.18 -23.45
N LEU A 58 -6.43 -13.56 -22.26
CA LEU A 58 -7.53 -13.62 -21.29
C LEU A 58 -8.80 -12.93 -21.82
N ILE A 59 -8.67 -11.76 -22.45
CA ILE A 59 -9.81 -11.06 -23.06
C ILE A 59 -10.38 -11.89 -24.22
N GLY A 60 -9.54 -12.51 -25.06
CA GLY A 60 -9.97 -13.38 -26.15
C GLY A 60 -10.73 -14.62 -25.67
N GLY A 61 -10.34 -15.22 -24.54
CA GLY A 61 -10.97 -16.40 -23.98
C GLY A 61 -12.28 -16.16 -23.24
N MET A 62 -12.37 -15.06 -22.48
CA MET A 62 -13.54 -14.82 -21.60
C MET A 62 -14.35 -13.56 -21.96
N GLY A 63 -13.87 -12.78 -22.88
CA GLY A 63 -14.47 -11.48 -23.24
C GLY A 63 -14.06 -10.33 -22.31
N PRO A 64 -14.17 -9.07 -22.80
CA PRO A 64 -13.69 -7.89 -22.08
C PRO A 64 -14.52 -7.56 -20.82
N GLY A 65 -15.81 -7.94 -20.77
CA GLY A 65 -16.70 -7.71 -19.63
C GLY A 65 -16.32 -8.59 -18.45
N ILE A 66 -16.21 -9.89 -18.67
CA ILE A 66 -15.85 -10.87 -17.62
C ILE A 66 -14.43 -10.59 -17.13
N TYR A 67 -13.48 -10.33 -18.03
CA TYR A 67 -12.11 -9.96 -17.64
C TYR A 67 -12.10 -8.77 -16.69
N ARG A 68 -12.79 -7.67 -17.02
CA ARG A 68 -12.87 -6.48 -16.16
C ARG A 68 -13.55 -6.77 -14.83
N GLY A 69 -14.63 -7.54 -14.84
CA GLY A 69 -15.33 -7.93 -13.62
C GLY A 69 -14.46 -8.74 -12.67
N LEU A 70 -13.78 -9.77 -13.17
CA LEU A 70 -12.87 -10.60 -12.38
C LEU A 70 -11.65 -9.80 -11.89
N PHE A 71 -11.06 -8.97 -12.75
CA PHE A 71 -9.97 -8.09 -12.37
C PHE A 71 -10.36 -7.19 -11.20
N SER A 72 -11.51 -6.53 -11.29
CA SER A 72 -12.01 -5.64 -10.23
C SER A 72 -12.33 -6.41 -8.95
N LEU A 73 -12.98 -7.55 -9.05
CA LEU A 73 -13.35 -8.36 -7.89
C LEU A 73 -12.13 -8.83 -7.11
N VAL A 74 -11.13 -9.39 -7.81
CA VAL A 74 -9.89 -9.86 -7.17
C VAL A 74 -9.07 -8.69 -6.63
N SER A 75 -9.02 -7.54 -7.34
CA SER A 75 -8.36 -6.33 -6.85
C SER A 75 -9.01 -5.82 -5.56
N ILE A 76 -10.33 -5.76 -5.49
CA ILE A 76 -11.07 -5.32 -4.30
C ILE A 76 -10.86 -6.31 -3.15
N ALA A 77 -10.96 -7.61 -3.41
CA ALA A 77 -10.70 -8.63 -2.39
C ALA A 77 -9.28 -8.53 -1.84
N GLY A 78 -8.28 -8.38 -2.72
CA GLY A 78 -6.89 -8.15 -2.33
C GLY A 78 -6.73 -6.88 -1.49
N LEU A 79 -7.33 -5.77 -1.91
CA LEU A 79 -7.28 -4.51 -1.17
C LEU A 79 -7.94 -4.61 0.22
N VAL A 80 -9.08 -5.27 0.33
CA VAL A 80 -9.75 -5.50 1.62
C VAL A 80 -8.84 -6.30 2.56
N LEU A 81 -8.22 -7.38 2.07
CA LEU A 81 -7.29 -8.18 2.87
C LEU A 81 -6.04 -7.38 3.28
N ILE A 82 -5.51 -6.51 2.40
CA ILE A 82 -4.41 -5.59 2.73
C ILE A 82 -4.81 -4.67 3.87
N VAL A 83 -5.96 -4.00 3.77
CA VAL A 83 -6.43 -3.05 4.78
C VAL A 83 -6.66 -3.76 6.13
N LEU A 84 -7.33 -4.91 6.12
CA LEU A 84 -7.58 -5.68 7.33
C LEU A 84 -6.28 -6.23 7.94
N GLY A 85 -5.40 -6.82 7.12
CA GLY A 85 -4.13 -7.40 7.57
C GLY A 85 -3.20 -6.33 8.12
N TYR A 86 -3.00 -5.23 7.39
CA TYR A 86 -2.17 -4.10 7.81
C TYR A 86 -2.71 -3.45 9.10
N GLY A 87 -4.01 -3.14 9.14
CA GLY A 87 -4.63 -2.54 10.32
C GLY A 87 -4.52 -3.41 11.58
N GLN A 88 -4.68 -4.74 11.43
CA GLN A 88 -4.52 -5.66 12.55
C GLN A 88 -3.06 -5.79 13.01
N MET A 89 -2.08 -5.63 12.12
CA MET A 89 -0.66 -5.67 12.49
C MET A 89 -0.21 -4.40 13.21
N GLN A 90 -0.77 -3.24 12.92
CA GLN A 90 -0.38 -1.97 13.56
C GLN A 90 -0.62 -1.94 15.08
N GLY A 91 -1.56 -2.72 15.60
CA GLY A 91 -1.84 -2.85 17.03
C GLY A 91 -0.97 -3.89 17.78
N LEU A 92 -0.04 -4.56 17.08
CA LEU A 92 0.70 -5.70 17.62
C LEU A 92 2.14 -5.30 17.99
N GLY A 93 2.46 -5.16 19.26
CA GLY A 93 3.82 -4.86 19.69
C GLY A 93 4.88 -5.86 19.16
N ARG A 94 4.80 -7.14 19.55
CA ARG A 94 5.81 -8.15 19.16
C ARG A 94 5.61 -8.71 17.76
N GLY A 95 4.38 -8.80 17.27
CA GLY A 95 4.05 -9.36 15.97
C GLY A 95 4.35 -8.42 14.79
N ASN A 96 4.60 -7.14 15.07
CA ASN A 96 5.01 -6.12 14.11
C ASN A 96 6.23 -5.36 14.62
N PRO A 97 7.43 -5.95 14.58
CA PRO A 97 8.63 -5.34 15.12
C PRO A 97 9.02 -4.06 14.37
N GLU A 98 9.48 -3.07 15.11
CA GLU A 98 10.20 -1.93 14.53
C GLU A 98 11.57 -2.37 14.02
N LEU A 99 11.90 -2.02 12.77
CA LEU A 99 13.13 -2.41 12.09
C LEU A 99 14.21 -1.32 12.17
N TRP A 100 13.79 -0.06 12.30
CA TRP A 100 14.66 1.11 12.53
C TRP A 100 13.85 2.21 13.22
N THR A 101 14.53 3.28 13.67
CA THR A 101 13.86 4.44 14.29
C THR A 101 14.02 5.66 13.38
N PRO A 102 12.92 6.11 12.71
CA PRO A 102 12.99 7.30 11.87
C PRO A 102 13.34 8.55 12.68
N PRO A 103 14.28 9.40 12.22
CA PRO A 103 14.55 10.67 12.86
C PRO A 103 13.32 11.58 12.82
N VAL A 104 13.11 12.40 13.85
CA VAL A 104 11.92 13.27 13.98
C VAL A 104 11.74 14.21 12.77
N TRP A 105 12.81 14.68 12.16
CA TRP A 105 12.76 15.57 11.01
C TRP A 105 12.30 14.91 9.72
N ILE A 106 12.36 13.56 9.62
CA ILE A 106 12.00 12.83 8.40
C ILE A 106 10.53 13.05 8.02
N LYS A 107 9.66 13.28 9.00
CA LYS A 107 8.25 13.60 8.77
C LYS A 107 8.05 14.82 7.87
N HIS A 108 8.90 15.84 7.99
CA HIS A 108 8.84 17.04 7.15
C HIS A 108 9.21 16.73 5.70
N VAL A 109 10.21 15.87 5.49
CA VAL A 109 10.59 15.37 4.15
C VAL A 109 9.45 14.58 3.54
N VAL A 110 8.83 13.72 4.31
CA VAL A 110 7.67 12.91 3.86
C VAL A 110 6.50 13.81 3.46
N LEU A 111 6.13 14.76 4.30
CA LEU A 111 5.07 15.73 3.97
C LEU A 111 5.38 16.51 2.68
N LEU A 112 6.64 16.92 2.48
CA LEU A 112 7.06 17.59 1.26
C LEU A 112 6.99 16.67 0.03
N LEU A 113 7.42 15.41 0.14
CA LEU A 113 7.32 14.42 -0.94
C LEU A 113 5.88 14.09 -1.33
N MET A 114 4.96 14.16 -0.38
CA MET A 114 3.54 13.89 -0.66
C MET A 114 2.89 14.96 -1.53
N ILE A 115 3.41 16.20 -1.57
CA ILE A 115 2.88 17.26 -2.45
C ILE A 115 2.97 16.84 -3.93
N PRO A 116 4.15 16.57 -4.50
CA PRO A 116 4.24 16.12 -5.90
C PRO A 116 3.53 14.77 -6.12
N ALA A 117 3.50 13.87 -5.14
CA ALA A 117 2.76 12.62 -5.26
C ALA A 117 1.26 12.87 -5.49
N MET A 118 0.62 13.76 -4.73
CA MET A 118 -0.80 14.08 -4.89
C MET A 118 -1.07 14.85 -6.19
N ILE A 119 -0.19 15.76 -6.59
CA ILE A 119 -0.31 16.47 -7.88
C ILE A 119 -0.23 15.48 -9.05
N LEU A 120 0.72 14.55 -9.03
CA LEU A 120 0.86 13.53 -10.07
C LEU A 120 -0.30 12.53 -10.09
N LEU A 121 -0.86 12.20 -8.92
CA LEU A 121 -2.05 11.37 -8.83
C LEU A 121 -3.24 12.02 -9.54
N VAL A 122 -3.49 13.32 -9.32
CA VAL A 122 -4.53 14.06 -10.02
C VAL A 122 -4.20 14.24 -11.51
N ALA A 123 -2.95 14.54 -11.86
CA ALA A 123 -2.49 14.66 -13.24
C ALA A 123 -2.66 13.37 -14.06
N ALA A 124 -2.75 12.21 -13.43
CA ALA A 124 -3.07 10.96 -14.11
C ALA A 124 -4.46 10.98 -14.77
N TYR A 125 -5.39 11.76 -14.22
CA TYR A 125 -6.79 11.87 -14.67
C TYR A 125 -7.12 13.21 -15.31
N VAL A 126 -6.15 14.13 -15.41
CA VAL A 126 -6.32 15.43 -16.05
C VAL A 126 -5.39 15.50 -17.27
N PRO A 127 -5.90 15.84 -18.50
CA PRO A 127 -5.05 15.96 -19.67
C PRO A 127 -4.20 17.24 -19.58
N SER A 128 -3.05 17.14 -18.93
CA SER A 128 -2.14 18.24 -18.60
C SER A 128 -0.76 18.08 -19.26
N ARG A 129 0.01 19.17 -19.36
CA ARG A 129 1.41 19.11 -19.80
C ARG A 129 2.27 18.35 -18.78
N ILE A 130 1.95 18.46 -17.48
CA ILE A 130 2.57 17.67 -16.40
C ILE A 130 2.44 16.17 -16.70
N ARG A 131 1.24 15.72 -17.04
CA ARG A 131 1.00 14.32 -17.43
C ARG A 131 1.85 13.90 -18.62
N SER A 132 1.92 14.72 -19.65
CA SER A 132 2.68 14.45 -20.88
C SER A 132 4.19 14.41 -20.60
N ALA A 133 4.70 15.30 -19.75
CA ALA A 133 6.12 15.37 -19.40
C ALA A 133 6.57 14.15 -18.56
N VAL A 134 5.75 13.68 -17.64
CA VAL A 134 6.06 12.51 -16.76
C VAL A 134 5.80 11.19 -17.49
N GLY A 135 4.89 11.17 -18.45
CA GLY A 135 4.50 9.99 -19.23
C GLY A 135 3.60 9.02 -18.47
N HIS A 136 3.94 8.63 -17.25
CA HIS A 136 3.17 7.71 -16.42
C HIS A 136 2.99 8.27 -14.98
N PRO A 137 2.21 9.36 -14.81
CA PRO A 137 2.13 10.08 -13.55
C PRO A 137 1.56 9.25 -12.40
N MET A 138 0.64 8.32 -12.67
CA MET A 138 0.11 7.39 -11.66
C MET A 138 1.22 6.55 -11.03
N LEU A 139 2.07 5.93 -11.85
CA LEU A 139 3.17 5.09 -11.36
C LEU A 139 4.22 5.93 -10.61
N THR A 140 4.53 7.13 -11.12
CA THR A 140 5.45 8.05 -10.44
C THR A 140 4.90 8.51 -9.10
N ALA A 141 3.61 8.84 -9.03
CA ALA A 141 2.93 9.18 -7.77
C ALA A 141 3.01 8.01 -6.78
N LEU A 142 2.75 6.79 -7.24
CA LEU A 142 2.80 5.58 -6.41
C LEU A 142 4.22 5.30 -5.89
N MET A 143 5.25 5.50 -6.73
CA MET A 143 6.65 5.36 -6.28
C MET A 143 7.00 6.37 -5.19
N ILE A 144 6.65 7.65 -5.39
CA ILE A 144 6.92 8.70 -4.39
C ILE A 144 6.15 8.42 -3.11
N TRP A 145 4.87 8.06 -3.20
CA TRP A 145 4.02 7.72 -2.07
C TRP A 145 4.59 6.55 -1.25
N ALA A 146 4.93 5.45 -1.91
CA ALA A 146 5.44 4.26 -1.25
C ALA A 146 6.82 4.52 -0.61
N PHE A 147 7.70 5.23 -1.31
CA PHE A 147 9.01 5.61 -0.79
C PHE A 147 8.89 6.55 0.43
N ALA A 148 8.03 7.58 0.35
CA ALA A 148 7.79 8.50 1.45
C ALA A 148 7.27 7.77 2.70
N HIS A 149 6.35 6.82 2.53
CA HIS A 149 5.83 6.03 3.65
C HIS A 149 6.89 5.07 4.22
N LEU A 150 7.78 4.50 3.41
CA LEU A 150 8.92 3.72 3.92
C LEU A 150 9.88 4.55 4.76
N LEU A 151 10.06 5.83 4.46
CA LEU A 151 10.88 6.72 5.28
C LEU A 151 10.25 7.02 6.64
N ALA A 152 8.91 7.11 6.69
CA ALA A 152 8.17 7.48 7.90
C ALA A 152 7.86 6.29 8.80
N ASN A 153 7.71 5.10 8.24
CA ASN A 153 7.21 3.91 8.96
C ASN A 153 8.31 2.84 9.00
N ALA A 154 8.65 2.43 10.19
CA ALA A 154 9.82 1.61 10.46
C ALA A 154 9.48 0.14 10.77
N ASP A 155 8.20 -0.21 10.76
CA ASP A 155 7.72 -1.52 11.17
C ASP A 155 7.64 -2.53 10.01
N LEU A 156 7.61 -3.81 10.34
CA LEU A 156 7.58 -4.91 9.37
C LEU A 156 6.36 -4.86 8.44
N ALA A 157 5.17 -4.55 8.95
CA ALA A 157 3.97 -4.47 8.13
C ALA A 157 4.07 -3.35 7.09
N SER A 158 4.62 -2.20 7.49
CA SER A 158 4.88 -1.07 6.62
C SER A 158 5.93 -1.39 5.56
N LEU A 159 7.00 -2.11 5.92
CA LEU A 159 7.99 -2.58 4.94
C LEU A 159 7.36 -3.52 3.92
N LEU A 160 6.53 -4.47 4.35
CA LEU A 160 5.84 -5.39 3.45
C LEU A 160 4.87 -4.64 2.52
N LEU A 161 4.07 -3.74 3.07
CA LEU A 161 3.09 -2.98 2.31
C LEU A 161 3.76 -2.02 1.32
N PHE A 162 4.44 -1.01 1.83
CA PHE A 162 5.00 0.05 0.99
C PHE A 162 6.17 -0.42 0.14
N GLY A 163 6.97 -1.37 0.63
CA GLY A 163 8.03 -2.01 -0.14
C GLY A 163 7.50 -2.78 -1.34
N SER A 164 6.44 -3.57 -1.17
CA SER A 164 5.79 -4.28 -2.28
C SER A 164 5.22 -3.33 -3.33
N PHE A 165 4.55 -2.24 -2.90
CA PHE A 165 4.03 -1.23 -3.82
C PHE A 165 5.14 -0.47 -4.55
N LEU A 166 6.26 -0.17 -3.87
CA LEU A 166 7.40 0.48 -4.50
C LEU A 166 8.03 -0.42 -5.57
N VAL A 167 8.30 -1.68 -5.23
CA VAL A 167 8.85 -2.67 -6.17
C VAL A 167 7.91 -2.85 -7.37
N PHE A 168 6.61 -3.02 -7.12
CA PHE A 168 5.61 -3.12 -8.19
C PHE A 168 5.63 -1.90 -9.10
N ALA A 169 5.58 -0.68 -8.53
CA ALA A 169 5.54 0.56 -9.31
C ALA A 169 6.81 0.76 -10.15
N VAL A 170 7.99 0.40 -9.62
CA VAL A 170 9.25 0.45 -10.36
C VAL A 170 9.25 -0.56 -11.51
N VAL A 171 8.85 -1.81 -11.24
CA VAL A 171 8.80 -2.86 -12.27
C VAL A 171 7.81 -2.50 -13.37
N ASP A 172 6.61 -2.01 -13.02
CA ASP A 172 5.62 -1.58 -14.01
C ASP A 172 6.11 -0.35 -14.79
N ARG A 173 6.76 0.61 -14.12
CA ARG A 173 7.35 1.78 -14.78
C ARG A 173 8.40 1.38 -15.82
N ILE A 174 9.21 0.37 -15.53
CA ILE A 174 10.18 -0.20 -16.47
C ILE A 174 9.45 -0.92 -17.62
N ALA A 175 8.44 -1.72 -17.31
CA ALA A 175 7.67 -2.48 -18.30
C ALA A 175 6.93 -1.60 -19.32
N VAL A 176 6.60 -0.36 -18.94
CA VAL A 176 5.90 0.60 -19.81
C VAL A 176 6.83 1.61 -20.49
N ILE A 177 8.17 1.50 -20.33
CA ILE A 177 9.12 2.35 -21.06
C ILE A 177 8.89 2.18 -22.57
N GLY A 178 8.79 3.31 -23.27
CA GLY A 178 8.56 3.32 -24.74
C GLY A 178 7.13 3.01 -25.16
N ARG A 179 6.20 2.74 -24.23
CA ARG A 179 4.78 2.60 -24.56
C ARG A 179 4.07 3.95 -24.43
N PRO A 180 3.16 4.30 -25.36
CA PRO A 180 2.30 5.46 -25.13
C PRO A 180 1.53 5.25 -23.83
N SER A 181 1.45 6.28 -22.99
CA SER A 181 0.69 6.19 -21.73
C SER A 181 -0.80 5.96 -22.04
N PRO A 182 -1.32 4.72 -21.88
CA PRO A 182 -2.72 4.46 -22.20
C PRO A 182 -3.66 4.84 -21.06
N GLY A 183 -3.20 5.58 -20.05
CA GLY A 183 -4.01 5.98 -18.93
C GLY A 183 -5.44 6.36 -19.34
N PRO A 184 -6.38 6.60 -18.44
CA PRO A 184 -7.80 6.76 -18.75
C PRO A 184 -8.10 7.83 -19.81
N LEU A 185 -7.14 8.71 -20.08
CA LEU A 185 -7.26 9.81 -21.04
C LEU A 185 -6.54 9.58 -22.39
N GLY A 186 -5.89 8.41 -22.56
CA GLY A 186 -5.16 8.10 -23.82
C GLY A 186 -4.11 9.16 -24.17
N SER A 187 -4.13 9.64 -25.41
CA SER A 187 -3.22 10.67 -25.94
C SER A 187 -3.72 12.11 -25.78
N ALA A 188 -4.77 12.35 -24.98
CA ALA A 188 -5.32 13.71 -24.78
C ALA A 188 -4.23 14.65 -24.27
N LYS A 189 -4.09 15.78 -24.97
CA LYS A 189 -3.14 16.85 -24.63
C LYS A 189 -3.88 17.95 -23.88
N GLY A 190 -3.23 18.54 -22.88
CA GLY A 190 -3.75 19.68 -22.14
C GLY A 190 -2.90 20.91 -22.30
N GLY A 191 -3.39 22.02 -21.77
CA GLY A 191 -2.72 23.32 -21.73
C GLY A 191 -2.48 23.80 -20.29
N ALA A 192 -2.22 25.12 -20.17
CA ALA A 192 -1.93 25.75 -18.87
C ALA A 192 -3.09 25.61 -17.86
N LEU A 193 -4.34 25.71 -18.32
CA LEU A 193 -5.51 25.55 -17.46
C LEU A 193 -5.55 24.16 -16.83
N GLN A 194 -5.29 23.10 -17.60
CA GLN A 194 -5.28 21.74 -17.11
C GLN A 194 -4.11 21.47 -16.16
N ASP A 195 -2.96 22.13 -16.36
CA ASP A 195 -1.85 22.09 -15.40
C ASP A 195 -2.27 22.73 -14.07
N MET A 196 -2.94 23.90 -14.12
CA MET A 196 -3.45 24.57 -12.92
C MET A 196 -4.50 23.70 -12.20
N LEU A 197 -5.40 23.05 -12.94
CA LEU A 197 -6.40 22.14 -12.36
C LEU A 197 -5.72 20.91 -11.71
N ALA A 198 -4.69 20.35 -12.33
CA ALA A 198 -3.94 19.23 -11.75
C ALA A 198 -3.20 19.65 -10.46
N ILE A 199 -2.57 20.83 -10.46
CA ILE A 199 -1.88 21.38 -9.28
C ILE A 199 -2.88 21.71 -8.17
N ALA A 200 -3.92 22.48 -8.47
CA ALA A 200 -4.93 22.88 -7.49
C ALA A 200 -5.66 21.66 -6.90
N GLY A 201 -6.06 20.72 -7.76
CA GLY A 201 -6.68 19.47 -7.34
C GLY A 201 -5.75 18.60 -6.48
N GLY A 202 -4.47 18.52 -6.86
CA GLY A 202 -3.45 17.78 -6.10
C GLY A 202 -3.18 18.41 -4.73
N LEU A 203 -3.06 19.75 -4.67
CA LEU A 203 -2.91 20.48 -3.40
C LEU A 203 -4.18 20.38 -2.53
N GLY A 204 -5.37 20.45 -3.14
CA GLY A 204 -6.63 20.24 -2.43
C GLY A 204 -6.74 18.83 -1.86
N LEU A 205 -6.37 17.80 -2.63
CA LEU A 205 -6.31 16.42 -2.17
C LEU A 205 -5.27 16.24 -1.05
N TYR A 206 -4.10 16.84 -1.21
CA TYR A 206 -3.06 16.85 -0.18
C TYR A 206 -3.58 17.46 1.13
N ALA A 207 -4.21 18.64 1.06
CA ALA A 207 -4.78 19.29 2.23
C ALA A 207 -5.89 18.45 2.87
N LEU A 208 -6.79 17.88 2.07
CA LEU A 208 -7.85 16.99 2.55
C LEU A 208 -7.28 15.78 3.32
N ILE A 209 -6.25 15.12 2.78
CA ILE A 209 -5.60 13.98 3.42
C ILE A 209 -4.85 14.43 4.67
N LEU A 210 -4.10 15.54 4.61
CA LEU A 210 -3.28 16.06 5.71
C LEU A 210 -4.13 16.42 6.93
N PHE A 211 -5.23 17.15 6.74
CA PHE A 211 -6.02 17.69 7.86
C PHE A 211 -7.10 16.73 8.35
N TRP A 212 -7.56 15.81 7.53
CA TRP A 212 -8.71 14.98 7.88
C TRP A 212 -8.61 13.52 7.42
N GLY A 213 -8.29 13.29 6.16
CA GLY A 213 -8.42 11.98 5.53
C GLY A 213 -7.48 10.94 6.14
N HIS A 214 -6.21 11.30 6.41
CA HIS A 214 -5.23 10.37 6.95
C HIS A 214 -5.65 9.83 8.33
N ALA A 215 -6.04 10.71 9.24
CA ALA A 215 -6.51 10.31 10.58
C ALA A 215 -7.77 9.43 10.52
N LYS A 216 -8.69 9.69 9.58
CA LYS A 216 -9.89 8.87 9.39
C LYS A 216 -9.60 7.49 8.78
N LEU A 217 -8.62 7.41 7.88
CA LEU A 217 -8.27 6.17 7.20
C LEU A 217 -7.34 5.27 8.02
N THR A 218 -6.41 5.87 8.77
CA THR A 218 -5.34 5.14 9.45
C THR A 218 -5.39 5.22 10.96
N GLY A 219 -6.21 6.12 11.52
CA GLY A 219 -6.22 6.43 12.95
C GLY A 219 -5.07 7.32 13.42
N VAL A 220 -4.13 7.69 12.53
CA VAL A 220 -2.93 8.47 12.86
C VAL A 220 -3.08 9.90 12.35
N PRO A 221 -3.17 10.93 13.23
CA PRO A 221 -3.14 12.32 12.79
C PRO A 221 -1.72 12.69 12.35
N LEU A 222 -1.62 13.47 11.25
CA LEU A 222 -0.33 13.95 10.72
C LEU A 222 0.12 15.25 11.37
N LEU A 223 -0.83 16.02 11.89
CA LEU A 223 -0.63 17.27 12.60
C LEU A 223 -1.11 17.13 14.05
N PRO A 224 -0.47 17.82 15.01
CA PRO A 224 -0.86 17.83 16.41
C PRO A 224 -2.23 18.44 16.62
#